data_49089c8258f35a5a1217114419e4ea70
#
_entry.id   49089c8258f35a5a1217114419e4ea70
#
_cell.length_a   1.000
_cell.length_b   1.000
_cell.length_c   1.000
_cell.angle_alpha   90.00
_cell.angle_beta   90.00
_cell.angle_gamma   90.00
#
_symmetry.space_group_name_H-M   'P 1'
#
loop_
_entity.id
_entity.type
_entity.pdbx_description
1 polymer ?
#
loop_
_entity_poly.entity_id
_entity_poly.type
_entity_poly.pdbx_seq_one_letter_code
_entity_poly.pdbx_strand_id
1 'polypeptide(L)'
;EAAMSDEEEEVMFGMYVTLPTKPGEEVSVFDGFYANVKGKFIALFMVIFTVLYATADITSGYVKNIAGQVRNRGNLILAKAVALFLYTVLTMLLFTGIQTFSNAIFYEKLVMGPGKEFFQYAVLQTLLHFALVMVIMCLAVVLRNNVISMMVSVCLCMNILVMLYGVIDKAVTKMGIKDFHVMD
;
A
#
# COMPACT_ATOMS: atom_id res chain seq x y z
N GLU A 1 12.87 -35.44 15.06
CA GLU A 1 11.52 -34.85 14.90
C GLU A 1 11.58 -33.42 15.43
N ALA A 2 12.00 -32.50 14.61
CA ALA A 2 11.98 -31.08 14.90
C ALA A 2 10.67 -30.53 14.30
N ALA A 3 9.75 -30.16 15.16
CA ALA A 3 8.62 -29.33 14.80
C ALA A 3 9.17 -28.02 14.25
N MET A 4 9.05 -27.81 12.94
CA MET A 4 9.18 -26.50 12.34
C MET A 4 7.97 -25.70 12.85
N SER A 5 8.22 -24.80 13.77
CA SER A 5 7.28 -23.73 14.09
C SER A 5 7.21 -22.85 12.85
N ASP A 6 6.08 -22.88 12.16
CA ASP A 6 5.70 -21.84 11.22
C ASP A 6 5.48 -20.57 12.04
N GLU A 7 6.59 -19.86 12.32
CA GLU A 7 6.52 -18.47 12.77
C GLU A 7 6.02 -17.69 11.56
N GLU A 8 4.72 -17.39 11.57
CA GLU A 8 4.17 -16.35 10.72
C GLU A 8 4.95 -15.07 11.04
N GLU A 9 5.93 -14.71 10.18
CA GLU A 9 6.63 -13.44 10.27
C GLU A 9 5.57 -12.34 10.21
N GLU A 10 5.21 -11.80 11.36
CA GLU A 10 4.37 -10.60 11.44
C GLU A 10 5.07 -9.50 10.62
N VAL A 11 4.52 -9.21 9.44
CA VAL A 11 5.04 -8.15 8.57
C VAL A 11 4.82 -6.82 9.27
N MET A 12 5.85 -6.37 9.98
CA MET A 12 5.83 -5.07 10.65
C MET A 12 5.85 -3.96 9.59
N PHE A 13 5.01 -2.94 9.81
CA PHE A 13 5.04 -1.74 8.98
C PHE A 13 6.39 -1.03 9.11
N GLY A 14 7.01 -0.68 7.99
CA GLY A 14 8.26 0.07 8.00
C GLY A 14 9.02 0.02 6.68
N MET A 15 10.12 0.75 6.65
CA MET A 15 11.15 0.60 5.62
C MET A 15 12.07 -0.55 6.01
N TYR A 16 12.22 -1.51 5.11
CA TYR A 16 13.12 -2.64 5.31
C TYR A 16 14.44 -2.41 4.58
N VAL A 17 15.53 -2.56 5.32
CA VAL A 17 16.85 -2.67 4.75
C VAL A 17 17.19 -4.15 4.71
N THR A 18 17.29 -4.72 3.52
CA THR A 18 17.71 -6.10 3.33
C THR A 18 19.22 -6.18 3.59
N LEU A 19 19.60 -6.91 4.62
CA LEU A 19 20.98 -7.25 4.89
C LEU A 19 21.27 -8.63 4.31
N PRO A 20 22.49 -8.89 3.77
CA PRO A 20 22.85 -10.23 3.31
C PRO A 20 22.81 -11.20 4.50
N THR A 21 22.05 -12.28 4.33
CA THR A 21 21.86 -13.32 5.37
C THR A 21 23.11 -14.14 5.60
N LYS A 22 24.02 -14.17 4.62
CA LYS A 22 25.30 -14.90 4.68
C LYS A 22 26.46 -13.99 4.27
N PRO A 23 27.63 -14.15 4.89
CA PRO A 23 28.82 -13.42 4.46
C PRO A 23 29.13 -13.72 2.98
N GLY A 24 29.15 -12.69 2.13
CA GLY A 24 29.39 -12.80 0.70
C GLY A 24 28.17 -12.96 -0.19
N GLU A 25 26.96 -12.93 0.36
CA GLU A 25 25.71 -12.89 -0.41
C GLU A 25 25.46 -11.45 -0.92
N GLU A 26 25.23 -11.34 -2.24
CA GLU A 26 24.95 -10.05 -2.86
C GLU A 26 23.44 -9.76 -2.75
N VAL A 27 23.07 -8.64 -2.10
CA VAL A 27 21.68 -8.19 -2.03
C VAL A 27 21.29 -7.51 -3.34
N SER A 28 20.27 -8.04 -4.01
CA SER A 28 19.76 -7.46 -5.26
C SER A 28 18.81 -6.28 -5.05
N VAL A 29 18.68 -5.43 -6.07
CA VAL A 29 17.66 -4.36 -6.09
C VAL A 29 16.25 -4.96 -5.95
N PHE A 30 16.03 -6.14 -6.51
CA PHE A 30 14.76 -6.86 -6.41
C PHE A 30 14.41 -7.21 -4.97
N ASP A 31 15.37 -7.72 -4.19
CA ASP A 31 15.13 -8.11 -2.79
C ASP A 31 14.76 -6.89 -1.93
N GLY A 32 15.48 -5.77 -2.12
CA GLY A 32 15.17 -4.51 -1.45
C GLY A 32 13.80 -3.95 -1.86
N PHE A 33 13.45 -4.02 -3.13
CA PHE A 33 12.14 -3.61 -3.62
C PHE A 33 11.01 -4.48 -3.03
N TYR A 34 11.18 -5.80 -3.05
CA TYR A 34 10.24 -6.76 -2.49
C TYR A 34 10.00 -6.52 -1.00
N ALA A 35 11.07 -6.39 -0.21
CA ALA A 35 10.98 -6.15 1.23
C ALA A 35 10.22 -4.84 1.55
N ASN A 36 10.50 -3.76 0.82
CA ASN A 36 9.84 -2.47 1.04
C ASN A 36 8.37 -2.46 0.60
N VAL A 37 8.02 -3.18 -0.47
CA VAL A 37 6.61 -3.37 -0.86
C VAL A 37 5.87 -4.16 0.22
N LYS A 38 6.47 -5.24 0.75
CA LYS A 38 5.94 -6.04 1.86
C LYS A 38 5.73 -5.16 3.12
N GLY A 39 6.62 -4.21 3.39
CA GLY A 39 6.52 -3.25 4.49
C GLY A 39 5.40 -2.21 4.38
N LYS A 40 4.65 -2.17 3.28
CA LYS A 40 3.50 -1.27 3.04
C LYS A 40 3.80 0.23 3.11
N PHE A 41 5.06 0.62 3.18
CA PHE A 41 5.45 2.02 3.30
C PHE A 41 5.01 2.84 2.09
N ILE A 42 5.21 2.30 0.87
CA ILE A 42 4.79 2.93 -0.38
C ILE A 42 3.26 3.08 -0.43
N ALA A 43 2.55 2.01 -0.03
CA ALA A 43 1.09 2.00 0.01
C ALA A 43 0.55 3.11 0.92
N LEU A 44 1.17 3.35 2.09
CA LEU A 44 0.78 4.42 3.00
C LEU A 44 0.87 5.80 2.34
N PHE A 45 2.00 6.11 1.69
CA PHE A 45 2.14 7.39 0.96
C PHE A 45 1.08 7.55 -0.12
N MET A 46 0.83 6.50 -0.89
CA MET A 46 -0.19 6.53 -1.95
C MET A 46 -1.59 6.76 -1.37
N VAL A 47 -1.91 6.13 -0.24
CA VAL A 47 -3.20 6.28 0.45
C VAL A 47 -3.39 7.71 0.94
N ILE A 48 -2.40 8.28 1.64
CA ILE A 48 -2.45 9.66 2.15
C ILE A 48 -2.69 10.64 0.99
N PHE A 49 -1.89 10.56 -0.06
CA PHE A 49 -2.04 11.42 -1.22
C PHE A 49 -3.41 11.27 -1.88
N THR A 50 -3.88 10.04 -2.04
CA THR A 50 -5.18 9.74 -2.66
C THR A 50 -6.33 10.36 -1.89
N VAL A 51 -6.33 10.28 -0.56
CA VAL A 51 -7.38 10.90 0.27
C VAL A 51 -7.34 12.40 0.13
N LEU A 52 -6.17 13.04 0.25
CA LEU A 52 -6.03 14.48 0.10
C LEU A 52 -6.49 14.95 -1.29
N TYR A 53 -6.09 14.25 -2.33
CA TYR A 53 -6.48 14.55 -3.71
C TYR A 53 -7.97 14.35 -3.96
N ALA A 54 -8.55 13.25 -3.47
CA ALA A 54 -9.96 12.95 -3.66
C ALA A 54 -10.88 13.95 -2.91
N THR A 55 -10.46 14.39 -1.72
CA THR A 55 -11.27 15.30 -0.89
C THR A 55 -10.99 16.79 -1.16
N ALA A 56 -9.91 17.13 -1.86
CA ALA A 56 -9.54 18.52 -2.16
C ALA A 56 -10.68 19.34 -2.80
N ASP A 57 -11.39 18.75 -3.76
CA ASP A 57 -12.50 19.42 -4.46
C ASP A 57 -13.73 19.63 -3.56
N ILE A 58 -13.90 18.73 -2.58
CA ILE A 58 -15.02 18.80 -1.63
C ILE A 58 -14.73 19.90 -0.59
N THR A 59 -13.52 19.92 -0.07
CA THR A 59 -13.07 20.88 0.96
C THR A 59 -12.92 22.28 0.42
N SER A 60 -12.47 22.44 -0.84
CA SER A 60 -12.35 23.75 -1.50
C SER A 60 -13.68 24.33 -2.00
N GLY A 61 -14.76 23.56 -1.93
CA GLY A 61 -16.05 23.97 -2.49
C GLY A 61 -16.11 23.96 -4.03
N TYR A 62 -15.04 23.52 -4.70
CA TYR A 62 -14.93 23.48 -6.16
C TYR A 62 -16.07 22.69 -6.82
N VAL A 63 -16.48 21.57 -6.19
CA VAL A 63 -17.61 20.77 -6.67
C VAL A 63 -18.90 21.59 -6.74
N LYS A 64 -19.14 22.53 -5.82
CA LYS A 64 -20.34 23.38 -5.83
C LYS A 64 -20.32 24.35 -7.00
N ASN A 65 -19.15 24.89 -7.33
CA ASN A 65 -19.02 25.88 -8.41
C ASN A 65 -19.08 25.23 -9.79
N ILE A 66 -18.58 24.01 -9.96
CA ILE A 66 -18.57 23.29 -11.24
C ILE A 66 -19.83 22.46 -11.47
N ALA A 67 -20.57 22.10 -10.42
CA ALA A 67 -21.75 21.24 -10.55
C ALA A 67 -22.80 21.76 -11.54
N GLY A 68 -22.85 23.07 -11.79
CA GLY A 68 -23.72 23.70 -12.78
C GLY A 68 -23.14 23.78 -14.22
N GLN A 69 -21.83 23.64 -14.37
CA GLN A 69 -21.15 23.86 -15.66
C GLN A 69 -20.76 22.54 -16.36
N VAL A 70 -20.58 21.46 -15.61
CA VAL A 70 -20.14 20.16 -16.18
C VAL A 70 -21.34 19.32 -16.56
N ARG A 71 -21.54 19.14 -17.88
CA ARG A 71 -22.63 18.34 -18.45
C ARG A 71 -22.55 16.86 -18.07
N ASN A 72 -21.36 16.30 -17.89
CA ASN A 72 -21.12 14.89 -17.53
C ASN A 72 -20.20 14.78 -16.31
N ARG A 73 -20.77 14.51 -15.15
CA ARG A 73 -20.03 14.31 -13.89
C ARG A 73 -19.09 13.08 -13.92
N GLY A 74 -19.39 12.10 -14.78
CA GLY A 74 -18.53 10.92 -14.96
C GLY A 74 -17.14 11.27 -15.49
N ASN A 75 -17.03 12.29 -16.36
CA ASN A 75 -15.74 12.72 -16.90
C ASN A 75 -14.80 13.27 -15.81
N LEU A 76 -15.33 13.89 -14.77
CA LEU A 76 -14.52 14.38 -13.65
C LEU A 76 -13.93 13.22 -12.84
N ILE A 77 -14.74 12.19 -12.60
CA ILE A 77 -14.29 10.98 -11.89
C ILE A 77 -13.24 10.25 -12.74
N LEU A 78 -13.48 10.13 -14.04
CA LEU A 78 -12.53 9.49 -14.95
C LEU A 78 -11.21 10.25 -15.02
N ALA A 79 -11.24 11.57 -15.08
CA ALA A 79 -10.04 12.41 -15.06
C ALA A 79 -9.23 12.21 -13.77
N LYS A 80 -9.91 12.11 -12.62
CA LYS A 80 -9.26 11.79 -11.33
C LYS A 80 -8.64 10.39 -11.33
N ALA A 81 -9.35 9.40 -11.87
CA ALA A 81 -8.84 8.03 -11.96
C ALA A 81 -7.58 7.97 -12.83
N VAL A 82 -7.56 8.66 -13.99
CA VAL A 82 -6.38 8.75 -14.86
C VAL A 82 -5.22 9.46 -14.15
N ALA A 83 -5.48 10.57 -13.45
CA ALA A 83 -4.46 11.26 -12.69
C ALA A 83 -3.85 10.38 -11.59
N LEU A 84 -4.68 9.62 -10.86
CA LEU A 84 -4.24 8.68 -9.84
C LEU A 84 -3.48 7.49 -10.44
N PHE A 85 -3.85 7.03 -11.63
CA PHE A 85 -3.09 6.02 -12.35
C PHE A 85 -1.67 6.51 -12.69
N LEU A 86 -1.57 7.70 -13.27
CA LEU A 86 -0.27 8.33 -13.59
C LEU A 86 0.55 8.55 -12.32
N TYR A 87 -0.07 8.99 -11.24
CA TYR A 87 0.58 9.16 -9.95
C TYR A 87 1.12 7.82 -9.42
N THR A 88 0.34 6.74 -9.48
CA THR A 88 0.74 5.40 -9.03
C THR A 88 1.95 4.90 -9.82
N VAL A 89 1.90 5.00 -11.16
CA VAL A 89 3.01 4.60 -12.05
C VAL A 89 4.25 5.42 -11.74
N LEU A 90 4.12 6.75 -11.63
CA LEU A 90 5.24 7.64 -11.34
C LEU A 90 5.88 7.33 -9.97
N THR A 91 5.06 7.11 -8.95
CA THR A 91 5.54 6.76 -7.61
C THR A 91 6.31 5.45 -7.63
N MET A 92 5.82 4.42 -8.33
CA MET A 92 6.51 3.14 -8.45
C MET A 92 7.83 3.27 -9.21
N LEU A 93 7.87 4.06 -10.29
CA LEU A 93 9.11 4.33 -11.04
C LEU A 93 10.13 5.09 -10.20
N LEU A 94 9.71 6.13 -9.50
CA LEU A 94 10.58 6.90 -8.61
C LEU A 94 11.13 6.03 -7.48
N PHE A 95 10.28 5.20 -6.88
CA PHE A 95 10.71 4.29 -5.82
C PHE A 95 11.75 3.28 -6.32
N THR A 96 11.51 2.65 -7.48
CA THR A 96 12.47 1.74 -8.11
C THR A 96 13.78 2.46 -8.44
N GLY A 97 13.71 3.69 -8.94
CA GLY A 97 14.88 4.52 -9.22
C GLY A 97 15.68 4.84 -7.96
N ILE A 98 15.02 5.26 -6.88
CA ILE A 98 15.66 5.55 -5.59
C ILE A 98 16.30 4.29 -5.02
N GLN A 99 15.61 3.14 -5.09
CA GLN A 99 16.13 1.86 -4.63
C GLN A 99 17.39 1.44 -5.41
N THR A 100 17.37 1.60 -6.74
CA THR A 100 18.52 1.30 -7.60
C THR A 100 19.69 2.23 -7.28
N PHE A 101 19.43 3.53 -7.12
CA PHE A 101 20.44 4.52 -6.76
C PHE A 101 21.04 4.27 -5.38
N SER A 102 20.20 3.96 -4.39
CA SER A 102 20.65 3.60 -3.06
C SER A 102 21.57 2.37 -3.10
N ASN A 103 21.14 1.34 -3.84
CA ASN A 103 21.95 0.12 -3.99
C ASN A 103 23.31 0.40 -4.64
N ALA A 104 23.36 1.26 -5.66
CA ALA A 104 24.59 1.64 -6.33
C ALA A 104 25.56 2.42 -5.42
N ILE A 105 25.07 3.14 -4.40
CA ILE A 105 25.92 3.91 -3.48
C ILE A 105 26.44 3.04 -2.32
N PHE A 106 25.57 2.19 -1.77
CA PHE A 106 25.87 1.47 -0.53
C PHE A 106 26.51 0.08 -0.77
N TYR A 107 26.36 -0.47 -1.96
CA TYR A 107 26.94 -1.76 -2.32
C TYR A 107 27.98 -1.62 -3.43
N GLU A 108 29.10 -2.34 -3.30
CA GLU A 108 30.21 -2.26 -4.29
C GLU A 108 29.81 -2.73 -5.69
N LYS A 109 28.78 -3.58 -5.78
CA LYS A 109 28.27 -4.09 -7.05
C LYS A 109 26.76 -3.90 -7.15
N LEU A 110 26.34 -3.37 -8.29
CA LEU A 110 24.91 -3.24 -8.61
C LEU A 110 24.38 -4.58 -9.15
N VAL A 111 23.64 -5.32 -8.32
CA VAL A 111 22.97 -6.55 -8.72
C VAL A 111 21.48 -6.27 -8.89
N MET A 112 20.99 -6.33 -10.14
CA MET A 112 19.58 -6.03 -10.44
C MET A 112 18.62 -7.17 -10.04
N GLY A 113 19.11 -8.39 -9.92
CA GLY A 113 18.30 -9.59 -9.76
C GLY A 113 17.72 -10.12 -11.09
N PRO A 114 16.77 -11.07 -11.06
CA PRO A 114 16.18 -11.67 -12.24
C PRO A 114 15.28 -10.68 -12.99
N GLY A 115 15.79 -10.07 -14.06
CA GLY A 115 15.15 -8.92 -14.74
C GLY A 115 13.72 -9.16 -15.23
N LYS A 116 13.40 -10.38 -15.72
CA LYS A 116 12.06 -10.73 -16.19
C LYS A 116 11.07 -10.84 -15.03
N GLU A 117 11.47 -11.52 -13.96
CA GLU A 117 10.63 -11.71 -12.77
C GLU A 117 10.43 -10.37 -12.03
N PHE A 118 11.48 -9.55 -11.94
CA PHE A 118 11.40 -8.22 -11.39
C PHE A 118 10.39 -7.34 -12.15
N PHE A 119 10.45 -7.34 -13.48
CA PHE A 119 9.52 -6.56 -14.28
C PHE A 119 8.06 -7.03 -14.11
N GLN A 120 7.82 -8.34 -14.14
CA GLN A 120 6.49 -8.92 -13.93
C GLN A 120 5.95 -8.57 -12.53
N TYR A 121 6.78 -8.69 -11.51
CA TYR A 121 6.43 -8.33 -10.14
C TYR A 121 6.12 -6.84 -10.00
N ALA A 122 6.95 -5.96 -10.57
CA ALA A 122 6.73 -4.51 -10.54
C ALA A 122 5.43 -4.09 -11.22
N VAL A 123 5.11 -4.68 -12.38
CA VAL A 123 3.83 -4.42 -13.09
C VAL A 123 2.65 -4.89 -12.25
N LEU A 124 2.72 -6.12 -11.70
CA LEU A 124 1.64 -6.66 -10.87
C LEU A 124 1.43 -5.79 -9.62
N GLN A 125 2.50 -5.38 -8.95
CA GLN A 125 2.42 -4.50 -7.78
C GLN A 125 1.87 -3.13 -8.13
N THR A 126 2.22 -2.57 -9.28
CA THR A 126 1.66 -1.30 -9.74
C THR A 126 0.14 -1.41 -9.92
N LEU A 127 -0.35 -2.50 -10.52
CA LEU A 127 -1.78 -2.74 -10.67
C LEU A 127 -2.50 -2.92 -9.32
N LEU A 128 -1.91 -3.67 -8.40
CA LEU A 128 -2.46 -3.86 -7.06
C LEU A 128 -2.54 -2.53 -6.28
N HIS A 129 -1.48 -1.73 -6.33
CA HIS A 129 -1.48 -0.41 -5.69
C HIS A 129 -2.48 0.54 -6.34
N PHE A 130 -2.63 0.50 -7.66
CA PHE A 130 -3.67 1.27 -8.35
C PHE A 130 -5.08 0.82 -7.93
N ALA A 131 -5.33 -0.48 -7.81
CA ALA A 131 -6.61 -0.99 -7.32
C ALA A 131 -6.90 -0.49 -5.88
N LEU A 132 -5.90 -0.53 -4.99
CA LEU A 132 -6.01 0.03 -3.63
C LEU A 132 -6.34 1.52 -3.68
N VAL A 133 -5.62 2.30 -4.48
CA VAL A 133 -5.84 3.75 -4.66
C VAL A 133 -7.27 4.03 -5.14
N MET A 134 -7.81 3.23 -6.05
CA MET A 134 -9.19 3.37 -6.53
C MET A 134 -10.23 3.10 -5.43
N VAL A 135 -10.02 2.07 -4.62
CA VAL A 135 -10.88 1.78 -3.46
C VAL A 135 -10.85 2.94 -2.46
N ILE A 136 -9.66 3.46 -2.15
CA ILE A 136 -9.50 4.60 -1.24
C ILE A 136 -10.15 5.87 -1.79
N MET A 137 -10.02 6.12 -3.09
CA MET A 137 -10.71 7.24 -3.75
C MET A 137 -12.22 7.13 -3.59
N CYS A 138 -12.80 5.95 -3.82
CA CYS A 138 -14.23 5.71 -3.64
C CYS A 138 -14.66 5.97 -2.19
N LEU A 139 -13.92 5.45 -1.21
CA LEU A 139 -14.19 5.67 0.22
C LEU A 139 -14.13 7.16 0.59
N ALA A 140 -13.11 7.88 0.11
CA ALA A 140 -12.94 9.30 0.38
C ALA A 140 -14.10 10.15 -0.17
N VAL A 141 -14.59 9.81 -1.36
CA VAL A 141 -15.75 10.48 -1.99
C VAL A 141 -17.05 10.19 -1.22
N VAL A 142 -17.24 8.96 -0.73
CA VAL A 142 -18.44 8.56 0.04
C VAL A 142 -18.45 9.23 1.41
N LEU A 143 -17.34 9.22 2.12
CA LEU A 143 -17.23 9.77 3.48
C LEU A 143 -17.28 11.29 3.52
N ARG A 144 -16.91 11.97 2.45
CA ARG A 144 -16.94 13.44 2.29
C ARG A 144 -16.23 14.24 3.40
N ASN A 145 -15.49 13.58 4.24
CA ASN A 145 -14.75 14.17 5.36
C ASN A 145 -13.30 13.73 5.26
N ASN A 146 -12.39 14.69 5.15
CA ASN A 146 -10.97 14.42 4.97
C ASN A 146 -10.37 13.63 6.14
N VAL A 147 -10.69 14.01 7.38
CA VAL A 147 -10.13 13.37 8.58
C VAL A 147 -10.62 11.93 8.71
N ILE A 148 -11.93 11.70 8.58
CA ILE A 148 -12.52 10.36 8.68
C ILE A 148 -12.01 9.48 7.54
N SER A 149 -11.97 10.01 6.32
CA SER A 149 -11.43 9.29 5.16
C SER A 149 -9.98 8.89 5.36
N MET A 150 -9.16 9.78 5.92
CA MET A 150 -7.75 9.50 6.21
C MET A 150 -7.63 8.39 7.25
N MET A 151 -8.36 8.48 8.37
CA MET A 151 -8.32 7.46 9.41
C MET A 151 -8.72 6.07 8.89
N VAL A 152 -9.86 5.99 8.20
CA VAL A 152 -10.36 4.72 7.65
C VAL A 152 -9.39 4.14 6.63
N SER A 153 -8.84 4.98 5.75
CA SER A 153 -7.93 4.54 4.69
C SER A 153 -6.60 4.05 5.23
N VAL A 154 -6.05 4.72 6.25
CA VAL A 154 -4.84 4.28 6.94
C VAL A 154 -5.09 2.97 7.69
N CYS A 155 -6.22 2.85 8.39
CA CYS A 155 -6.61 1.61 9.06
C CYS A 155 -6.69 0.41 8.08
N LEU A 156 -7.27 0.62 6.89
CA LEU A 156 -7.33 -0.40 5.85
C LEU A 156 -5.93 -0.76 5.33
N CYS A 157 -5.09 0.25 5.06
CA CYS A 157 -3.74 0.04 4.56
C CYS A 157 -2.87 -0.75 5.55
N MET A 158 -3.02 -0.47 6.85
CA MET A 158 -2.26 -1.11 7.93
C MET A 158 -2.81 -2.48 8.35
N ASN A 159 -3.86 -2.99 7.71
CA ASN A 159 -4.55 -4.21 8.14
C ASN A 159 -5.02 -4.17 9.62
N ILE A 160 -5.31 -2.99 10.15
CA ILE A 160 -5.75 -2.83 11.55
C ILE A 160 -7.03 -3.65 11.81
N LEU A 161 -7.87 -3.87 10.78
CA LEU A 161 -9.04 -4.74 10.90
C LEU A 161 -8.66 -6.17 11.27
N VAL A 162 -7.58 -6.72 10.70
CA VAL A 162 -7.10 -8.08 11.04
C VAL A 162 -6.61 -8.12 12.49
N MET A 163 -5.87 -7.10 12.94
CA MET A 163 -5.47 -7.00 14.34
C MET A 163 -6.69 -6.89 15.27
N LEU A 164 -7.72 -6.14 14.87
CA LEU A 164 -8.94 -5.99 15.66
C LEU A 164 -9.68 -7.34 15.78
N TYR A 165 -9.78 -8.11 14.69
CA TYR A 165 -10.34 -9.45 14.71
C TYR A 165 -9.57 -10.38 15.64
N GLY A 166 -8.24 -10.36 15.61
CA GLY A 166 -7.40 -11.14 16.51
C GLY A 166 -7.59 -10.78 18.00
N VAL A 167 -7.82 -9.50 18.30
CA VAL A 167 -8.12 -9.04 19.68
C VAL A 167 -9.51 -9.52 20.12
N ILE A 168 -10.51 -9.42 19.24
CA ILE A 168 -11.88 -9.89 19.51
C ILE A 168 -11.88 -11.40 19.72
N ASP A 169 -11.18 -12.15 18.88
CA ASP A 169 -11.08 -13.61 18.98
C ASP A 169 -10.45 -14.04 20.30
N LYS A 170 -9.34 -13.41 20.71
CA LYS A 170 -8.72 -13.61 22.03
C LYS A 170 -9.63 -13.24 23.20
N ALA A 171 -10.42 -12.16 23.07
CA ALA A 171 -11.35 -11.74 24.11
C ALA A 171 -12.52 -12.74 24.25
N VAL A 172 -13.08 -13.21 23.14
CA VAL A 172 -14.18 -14.19 23.09
C VAL A 172 -13.73 -15.55 23.64
N THR A 173 -12.53 -16.00 23.26
CA THR A 173 -11.92 -17.24 23.80
C THR A 173 -11.71 -17.15 25.31
N LYS A 174 -11.28 -15.98 25.81
CA LYS A 174 -11.11 -15.72 27.26
C LYS A 174 -12.43 -15.69 28.02
N MET A 175 -13.55 -15.36 27.35
CA MET A 175 -14.91 -15.41 27.91
C MET A 175 -15.53 -16.83 27.93
N GLY A 176 -14.77 -17.87 27.48
CA GLY A 176 -15.15 -19.27 27.60
C GLY A 176 -15.93 -19.83 26.41
N ILE A 177 -16.09 -19.08 25.32
CA ILE A 177 -16.70 -19.55 24.08
C ILE A 177 -15.59 -20.11 23.20
N LYS A 178 -15.36 -21.43 23.26
CA LYS A 178 -14.20 -22.09 22.62
C LYS A 178 -14.35 -22.37 21.12
N ASP A 179 -15.55 -22.23 20.55
CA ASP A 179 -15.83 -22.59 19.16
C ASP A 179 -16.25 -21.41 18.28
N PHE A 180 -15.90 -20.18 18.67
CA PHE A 180 -16.22 -19.01 17.89
C PHE A 180 -14.96 -18.49 17.20
N HIS A 181 -14.78 -18.87 15.94
CA HIS A 181 -13.81 -18.23 15.04
C HIS A 181 -14.53 -17.22 14.15
N VAL A 182 -14.02 -15.98 14.12
CA VAL A 182 -14.60 -14.91 13.31
C VAL A 182 -14.18 -15.05 11.83
N MET A 183 -13.19 -15.90 11.56
CA MET A 183 -12.72 -16.24 10.20
C MET A 183 -12.59 -17.77 10.08
N ASP A 184 -13.63 -18.42 9.59
CA ASP A 184 -13.59 -19.70 8.88
C ASP A 184 -14.10 -19.46 7.47
#